data_67d3e5de369e4f55bea4a7fd30fd16f4
#
_entry.id   67d3e5de369e4f55bea4a7fd30fd16f4
#
_cell.length_a   1.000
_cell.length_b   1.000
_cell.length_c   1.000
_cell.angle_alpha   90.00
_cell.angle_beta   90.00
_cell.angle_gamma   90.00
#
_symmetry.space_group_name_H-M   'P 1'
#
loop_
_entity.id
_entity.type
_entity.pdbx_description
1 polymer ?
#
loop_
_entity_poly.entity_id
_entity_poly.type
_entity_poly.pdbx_seq_one_letter_code
_entity_poly.pdbx_strand_id
1 'polypeptide(L)'
;MLTCSVHPLPYRANPAEYFAAIRHAPGAVLLDSGRPTADRGRYDLLSAWPEATLTVGPDESGNDFLQRLRENLTRLGEAAIPTDLQLPFAGGLIGYLSYDFGRHLEDMPHLAMDDLHLPDARFGLYAWALISDHQAQSSQLVFHPTLADSERQRLIALFSQGAVDTSATFKLQGPMAPDLTAETYRQAIVRIQDYIQAGDCYQVNFAQRFRAPCMGDPWVAYCVLREACPTPFSGFQSLPDDGAVLSLSPERFVRISDRQVETRPIKGTRPRGVTLAEDADHAAELLASPKDRAENLMIVDLLRNDLGRSCRIGSVKVPELFSLESYPNVHHLVSSVTGILADDKDALDLIAGSFPGGSITGAPKIRAMQIIDELEPTRRGLYCGSLVYLDVRGEMDSSIAIRSLLVKDGQVCCWGGGGIVADSEWQAEYQESLTKVRVLLQTLESL
;
A
#
# COMPACT_ATOMS: atom_id res chain seq x y z
N MET A 1 -12.88 10.80 27.63
CA MET A 1 -12.82 10.56 26.18
C MET A 1 -14.23 10.40 25.68
N LEU A 2 -14.63 11.11 24.60
CA LEU A 2 -15.94 10.96 23.98
C LEU A 2 -16.01 9.63 23.19
N THR A 3 -17.20 9.04 23.09
CA THR A 3 -17.37 7.76 22.38
C THR A 3 -18.02 7.99 21.02
N CYS A 4 -17.49 7.35 19.97
CA CYS A 4 -18.08 7.34 18.64
C CYS A 4 -19.49 6.77 18.68
N SER A 5 -20.41 7.34 17.92
CA SER A 5 -21.70 6.70 17.67
C SER A 5 -21.56 5.74 16.49
N VAL A 6 -22.26 4.62 16.57
CA VAL A 6 -22.21 3.56 15.57
C VAL A 6 -23.61 3.25 15.09
N HIS A 7 -23.79 3.11 13.77
CA HIS A 7 -25.05 2.73 13.16
C HIS A 7 -24.87 1.46 12.33
N PRO A 8 -25.58 0.36 12.64
CA PRO A 8 -25.45 -0.89 11.91
C PRO A 8 -26.07 -0.78 10.51
N LEU A 9 -25.41 -1.42 9.54
CA LEU A 9 -25.90 -1.60 8.18
C LEU A 9 -25.96 -3.09 7.83
N PRO A 10 -26.72 -3.49 6.81
CA PRO A 10 -26.66 -4.86 6.30
C PRO A 10 -25.21 -5.24 5.92
N TYR A 11 -24.76 -6.41 6.33
CA TYR A 11 -23.44 -6.88 5.92
C TYR A 11 -23.40 -7.14 4.41
N ARG A 12 -22.35 -6.62 3.75
CA ARG A 12 -22.01 -6.89 2.35
C ARG A 12 -20.58 -7.36 2.27
N ALA A 13 -20.39 -8.53 1.68
CA ALA A 13 -19.06 -9.12 1.53
C ALA A 13 -18.19 -8.36 0.52
N ASN A 14 -18.84 -7.70 -0.47
CA ASN A 14 -18.15 -6.87 -1.45
C ASN A 14 -18.28 -5.38 -1.07
N PRO A 15 -17.20 -4.70 -0.66
CA PRO A 15 -17.25 -3.29 -0.27
C PRO A 15 -17.59 -2.36 -1.44
N ALA A 16 -17.39 -2.80 -2.69
CA ALA A 16 -17.74 -2.03 -3.88
C ALA A 16 -19.22 -1.66 -3.92
N GLU A 17 -20.12 -2.48 -3.34
CA GLU A 17 -21.54 -2.19 -3.28
C GLU A 17 -21.87 -0.96 -2.42
N TYR A 18 -21.10 -0.73 -1.37
CA TYR A 18 -21.20 0.48 -0.57
C TYR A 18 -20.45 1.65 -1.19
N PHE A 19 -19.25 1.41 -1.70
CA PHE A 19 -18.41 2.47 -2.25
C PHE A 19 -19.02 3.13 -3.49
N ALA A 20 -19.81 2.41 -4.27
CA ALA A 20 -20.54 2.94 -5.42
C ALA A 20 -21.37 4.20 -5.08
N ALA A 21 -21.89 4.30 -3.85
CA ALA A 21 -22.68 5.45 -3.40
C ALA A 21 -21.84 6.74 -3.20
N ILE A 22 -20.52 6.61 -3.03
CA ILE A 22 -19.63 7.74 -2.70
C ILE A 22 -18.44 7.88 -3.64
N ARG A 23 -18.28 7.02 -4.63
CA ARG A 23 -17.07 6.95 -5.48
C ARG A 23 -16.70 8.27 -6.18
N HIS A 24 -17.69 9.13 -6.47
CA HIS A 24 -17.49 10.45 -7.06
C HIS A 24 -17.46 11.58 -6.02
N ALA A 25 -17.57 11.24 -4.74
CA ALA A 25 -17.52 12.23 -3.68
C ALA A 25 -16.09 12.76 -3.51
N PRO A 26 -15.92 14.05 -3.15
CA PRO A 26 -14.60 14.59 -2.83
C PRO A 26 -13.87 13.73 -1.79
N GLY A 27 -12.63 13.34 -2.11
CA GLY A 27 -11.78 12.54 -1.23
C GLY A 27 -12.31 11.13 -0.94
N ALA A 28 -13.12 10.54 -1.85
CA ALA A 28 -13.58 9.18 -1.68
C ALA A 28 -12.39 8.21 -1.62
N VAL A 29 -12.39 7.36 -0.59
CA VAL A 29 -11.33 6.39 -0.33
C VAL A 29 -11.91 5.08 0.16
N LEU A 30 -11.34 3.97 -0.33
CA LEU A 30 -11.60 2.61 0.08
C LEU A 30 -10.29 1.93 0.41
N LEU A 31 -10.16 1.37 1.61
CA LEU A 31 -9.16 0.39 1.97
C LEU A 31 -9.86 -0.97 2.00
N ASP A 32 -9.40 -1.89 1.16
CA ASP A 32 -10.12 -3.08 0.72
C ASP A 32 -9.30 -4.33 1.05
N SER A 33 -9.92 -5.27 1.72
CA SER A 33 -9.32 -6.55 2.09
C SER A 33 -9.39 -7.61 0.97
N GLY A 34 -9.91 -7.25 -0.21
CA GLY A 34 -10.08 -8.16 -1.36
C GLY A 34 -11.20 -9.18 -1.21
N ARG A 35 -12.08 -9.03 -0.20
CA ARG A 35 -13.25 -9.92 -0.01
C ARG A 35 -14.32 -9.67 -1.08
N PRO A 36 -15.11 -10.69 -1.43
CA PRO A 36 -15.13 -12.05 -0.89
C PRO A 36 -14.07 -13.00 -1.47
N THR A 37 -13.31 -12.58 -2.50
CA THR A 37 -12.40 -13.45 -3.24
C THR A 37 -11.11 -13.77 -2.47
N ALA A 38 -10.58 -12.81 -1.71
CA ALA A 38 -9.43 -13.06 -0.82
C ALA A 38 -9.87 -13.80 0.46
N ASP A 39 -9.06 -14.76 0.90
CA ASP A 39 -9.31 -15.53 2.14
C ASP A 39 -8.86 -14.79 3.40
N ARG A 40 -7.94 -13.84 3.26
CA ARG A 40 -7.35 -13.06 4.36
C ARG A 40 -7.77 -11.60 4.26
N GLY A 41 -7.65 -10.90 5.37
CA GLY A 41 -8.15 -9.54 5.54
C GLY A 41 -9.46 -9.53 6.32
N ARG A 42 -9.48 -8.71 7.37
CA ARG A 42 -10.63 -8.63 8.28
C ARG A 42 -11.55 -7.47 7.98
N TYR A 43 -10.98 -6.32 7.69
CA TYR A 43 -11.75 -5.08 7.59
C TYR A 43 -11.65 -4.45 6.21
N ASP A 44 -12.81 -4.00 5.69
CA ASP A 44 -12.85 -2.95 4.70
C ASP A 44 -13.22 -1.64 5.38
N LEU A 45 -12.61 -0.54 4.93
CA LEU A 45 -12.84 0.79 5.45
C LEU A 45 -13.04 1.76 4.30
N LEU A 46 -14.15 2.48 4.27
CA LEU A 46 -14.40 3.50 3.27
C LEU A 46 -14.90 4.80 3.91
N SER A 47 -14.55 5.93 3.27
CA SER A 47 -14.98 7.26 3.66
C SER A 47 -14.95 8.24 2.48
N ALA A 48 -15.51 9.42 2.69
CA ALA A 48 -15.48 10.55 1.76
C ALA A 48 -15.75 11.86 2.50
N TRP A 49 -15.67 12.98 1.77
CA TRP A 49 -15.88 14.34 2.31
C TRP A 49 -15.01 14.63 3.53
N PRO A 50 -13.68 14.61 3.37
CA PRO A 50 -12.76 14.90 4.47
C PRO A 50 -12.95 16.33 4.96
N GLU A 51 -12.85 16.55 6.29
CA GLU A 51 -12.87 17.88 6.91
C GLU A 51 -11.70 18.74 6.46
N ALA A 52 -10.58 18.12 6.11
CA ALA A 52 -9.40 18.75 5.56
C ALA A 52 -8.68 17.78 4.63
N THR A 53 -8.09 18.31 3.56
CA THR A 53 -7.13 17.60 2.71
C THR A 53 -5.75 18.19 2.93
N LEU A 54 -4.77 17.35 3.23
CA LEU A 54 -3.41 17.69 3.57
C LEU A 54 -2.46 17.08 2.54
N THR A 55 -1.72 17.94 1.84
CA THR A 55 -0.66 17.54 0.90
C THR A 55 0.67 18.12 1.35
N VAL A 56 1.75 17.39 1.17
CA VAL A 56 3.09 17.92 1.42
C VAL A 56 3.43 19.00 0.41
N GLY A 57 4.03 20.09 0.88
CA GLY A 57 4.51 21.17 0.02
C GLY A 57 5.85 20.78 -0.65
N PRO A 58 6.21 21.39 -1.80
CA PRO A 58 7.43 21.05 -2.53
C PRO A 58 8.72 21.24 -1.71
N ASP A 59 8.76 22.27 -0.86
CA ASP A 59 9.92 22.61 -0.02
C ASP A 59 9.68 22.28 1.47
N GLU A 60 8.60 21.60 1.81
CA GLU A 60 8.25 21.23 3.16
C GLU A 60 9.02 19.99 3.60
N SER A 61 9.68 20.03 4.76
CA SER A 61 10.32 18.82 5.29
C SER A 61 9.30 17.75 5.67
N GLY A 62 9.68 16.48 5.54
CA GLY A 62 8.80 15.38 5.93
C GLY A 62 8.37 15.48 7.40
N ASN A 63 9.25 15.92 8.28
CA ASN A 63 8.95 16.11 9.71
C ASN A 63 7.92 17.22 9.94
N ASP A 64 8.00 18.34 9.22
CA ASP A 64 7.02 19.44 9.32
C ASP A 64 5.65 18.99 8.80
N PHE A 65 5.63 18.26 7.69
CA PHE A 65 4.38 17.68 7.18
C PHE A 65 3.76 16.69 8.18
N LEU A 66 4.55 15.77 8.75
CA LEU A 66 4.06 14.84 9.77
C LEU A 66 3.58 15.58 11.02
N GLN A 67 4.22 16.69 11.39
CA GLN A 67 3.76 17.53 12.48
C GLN A 67 2.38 18.17 12.18
N ARG A 68 2.15 18.64 10.95
CA ARG A 68 0.82 19.11 10.52
C ARG A 68 -0.25 18.02 10.59
N LEU A 69 0.11 16.77 10.27
CA LEU A 69 -0.81 15.63 10.44
C LEU A 69 -1.19 15.44 11.92
N ARG A 70 -0.22 15.51 12.86
CA ARG A 70 -0.47 15.45 14.31
C ARG A 70 -1.43 16.56 14.79
N GLU A 71 -1.19 17.78 14.34
CA GLU A 71 -2.02 18.94 14.69
C GLU A 71 -3.46 18.77 14.23
N ASN A 72 -3.66 18.20 13.03
CA ASN A 72 -5.00 17.91 12.51
C ASN A 72 -5.69 16.77 13.26
N LEU A 73 -4.99 15.70 13.63
CA LEU A 73 -5.53 14.67 14.52
C LEU A 73 -5.91 15.23 15.88
N THR A 74 -5.06 16.07 16.47
CA THR A 74 -5.34 16.74 17.74
C THR A 74 -6.56 17.66 17.64
N ARG A 75 -6.73 18.36 16.51
CA ARG A 75 -7.90 19.21 16.24
C ARG A 75 -9.18 18.41 16.11
N LEU A 76 -9.15 17.24 15.48
CA LEU A 76 -10.31 16.33 15.42
C LEU A 76 -10.68 15.88 16.84
N GLY A 77 -9.68 15.62 17.68
CA GLY A 77 -9.84 15.27 19.09
C GLY A 77 -9.90 13.75 19.31
N GLU A 78 -9.72 13.37 20.58
CA GLU A 78 -9.75 11.97 20.99
C GLU A 78 -11.18 11.40 20.99
N ALA A 79 -11.32 10.18 20.48
CA ALA A 79 -12.58 9.43 20.52
C ALA A 79 -12.32 7.95 20.80
N ALA A 80 -13.24 7.29 21.50
CA ALA A 80 -13.22 5.86 21.74
C ALA A 80 -14.25 5.14 20.86
N ILE A 81 -13.98 3.90 20.51
CA ILE A 81 -14.97 2.96 19.97
C ILE A 81 -15.75 2.36 21.16
N PRO A 82 -17.06 2.08 21.02
CA PRO A 82 -17.81 1.33 22.05
C PRO A 82 -17.09 0.03 22.43
N THR A 83 -17.04 -0.27 23.72
CA THR A 83 -16.19 -1.35 24.29
C THR A 83 -16.58 -2.76 23.84
N ASP A 84 -17.78 -2.96 23.36
CA ASP A 84 -18.31 -4.20 22.79
C ASP A 84 -17.94 -4.41 21.31
N LEU A 85 -17.29 -3.41 20.67
CA LEU A 85 -16.90 -3.44 19.27
C LEU A 85 -15.37 -3.41 19.10
N GLN A 86 -14.89 -4.15 18.12
CA GLN A 86 -13.49 -4.16 17.70
C GLN A 86 -13.38 -3.53 16.31
N LEU A 87 -13.38 -2.20 16.25
CA LEU A 87 -13.29 -1.48 14.99
C LEU A 87 -11.94 -0.75 14.87
N PRO A 88 -11.30 -0.78 13.68
CA PRO A 88 -9.95 -0.27 13.48
C PRO A 88 -9.86 1.24 13.40
N PHE A 89 -10.99 1.96 13.25
CA PHE A 89 -10.96 3.39 12.97
C PHE A 89 -12.08 4.15 13.70
N ALA A 90 -11.71 5.17 14.46
CA ALA A 90 -12.59 6.05 15.25
C ALA A 90 -12.71 7.47 14.68
N GLY A 91 -12.26 7.69 13.46
CA GLY A 91 -11.98 9.00 12.85
C GLY A 91 -10.48 9.26 12.82
N GLY A 92 -10.01 10.01 11.82
CA GLY A 92 -8.58 10.30 11.65
C GLY A 92 -8.19 10.50 10.20
N LEU A 93 -6.96 10.15 9.89
CA LEU A 93 -6.32 10.32 8.60
C LEU A 93 -6.42 9.06 7.74
N ILE A 94 -6.76 9.22 6.46
CA ILE A 94 -6.63 8.18 5.44
C ILE A 94 -6.01 8.82 4.20
N GLY A 95 -5.02 8.15 3.60
CA GLY A 95 -4.36 8.69 2.43
C GLY A 95 -3.19 7.84 1.96
N TYR A 96 -2.27 8.48 1.26
CA TYR A 96 -1.06 7.83 0.78
C TYR A 96 0.19 8.67 1.03
N LEU A 97 1.30 7.95 1.11
CA LEU A 97 2.66 8.45 0.93
C LEU A 97 3.18 7.88 -0.40
N SER A 98 3.63 8.71 -1.34
CA SER A 98 4.36 8.24 -2.51
C SER A 98 5.75 7.75 -2.09
N TYR A 99 6.41 6.93 -2.91
CA TYR A 99 7.81 6.56 -2.67
C TYR A 99 8.69 7.81 -2.52
N ASP A 100 8.38 8.82 -3.30
CA ASP A 100 9.16 10.07 -3.36
C ASP A 100 9.00 10.96 -2.11
N PHE A 101 8.03 10.65 -1.21
CA PHE A 101 7.99 11.25 0.12
C PHE A 101 9.27 10.98 0.94
N GLY A 102 10.00 9.90 0.60
CA GLY A 102 11.32 9.64 1.16
C GLY A 102 12.32 10.78 0.96
N ARG A 103 12.15 11.61 -0.08
CA ARG A 103 12.99 12.80 -0.36
C ARG A 103 12.75 13.95 0.62
N HIS A 104 11.60 13.98 1.26
CA HIS A 104 11.27 14.94 2.32
C HIS A 104 11.80 14.50 3.69
N LEU A 105 12.18 13.22 3.83
CA LEU A 105 12.74 12.64 5.07
C LEU A 105 14.27 12.55 5.05
N GLU A 106 14.86 12.33 3.88
CA GLU A 106 16.29 12.08 3.68
C GLU A 106 16.83 12.99 2.56
N ASP A 107 18.09 13.39 2.67
CA ASP A 107 18.77 14.16 1.62
C ASP A 107 19.06 13.25 0.42
N MET A 108 18.33 13.48 -0.67
CA MET A 108 18.32 12.64 -1.85
C MET A 108 18.64 13.46 -3.11
N PRO A 109 19.36 12.88 -4.09
CA PRO A 109 19.50 13.50 -5.41
C PRO A 109 18.14 13.62 -6.11
N HIS A 110 18.07 14.48 -7.13
CA HIS A 110 16.89 14.73 -7.95
C HIS A 110 17.21 14.51 -9.43
N LEU A 111 17.64 13.28 -9.77
CA LEU A 111 18.05 12.91 -11.13
C LEU A 111 16.86 12.37 -11.95
N ALA A 112 16.02 11.55 -11.32
CA ALA A 112 14.82 11.01 -11.95
C ALA A 112 13.78 12.11 -12.21
N MET A 113 13.21 12.10 -13.42
CA MET A 113 12.23 13.12 -13.85
C MET A 113 10.88 12.91 -13.16
N ASP A 114 10.32 13.99 -12.59
CA ASP A 114 8.93 14.00 -12.12
C ASP A 114 8.00 14.40 -13.27
N ASP A 115 7.44 13.43 -13.97
CA ASP A 115 6.51 13.62 -15.08
C ASP A 115 5.04 13.35 -14.72
N LEU A 116 4.79 12.80 -13.51
CA LEU A 116 3.45 12.52 -13.02
C LEU A 116 2.86 13.67 -12.19
N HIS A 117 3.72 14.51 -11.61
CA HIS A 117 3.32 15.60 -10.71
C HIS A 117 2.28 15.15 -9.67
N LEU A 118 2.47 13.96 -9.15
CA LEU A 118 1.65 13.43 -8.05
C LEU A 118 2.15 14.04 -6.74
N PRO A 119 1.28 14.62 -5.88
CA PRO A 119 1.72 15.04 -4.55
C PRO A 119 2.42 13.88 -3.81
N ASP A 120 3.61 14.14 -3.24
CA ASP A 120 4.41 13.11 -2.56
C ASP A 120 3.72 12.54 -1.31
N ALA A 121 2.77 13.28 -0.74
CA ALA A 121 1.87 12.79 0.30
C ALA A 121 0.51 13.48 0.18
N ARG A 122 -0.57 12.72 0.38
CA ARG A 122 -1.94 13.25 0.41
C ARG A 122 -2.80 12.48 1.39
N PHE A 123 -3.35 13.18 2.38
CA PHE A 123 -4.25 12.65 3.40
C PHE A 123 -5.54 13.45 3.47
N GLY A 124 -6.65 12.76 3.67
CA GLY A 124 -7.90 13.34 4.14
C GLY A 124 -8.05 13.14 5.65
N LEU A 125 -8.62 14.11 6.36
CA LEU A 125 -9.05 14.00 7.75
C LEU A 125 -10.55 13.67 7.77
N TYR A 126 -10.91 12.50 8.26
CA TYR A 126 -12.28 11.98 8.20
C TYR A 126 -12.87 11.81 9.59
N ALA A 127 -14.05 12.39 9.79
CA ALA A 127 -14.84 12.26 11.02
C ALA A 127 -15.86 11.10 10.96
N TRP A 128 -15.85 10.29 9.91
CA TRP A 128 -16.68 9.10 9.77
C TRP A 128 -16.03 8.05 8.89
N ALA A 129 -16.45 6.81 9.05
CA ALA A 129 -16.16 5.72 8.13
C ALA A 129 -17.27 4.69 8.11
N LEU A 130 -17.43 3.99 6.99
CA LEU A 130 -18.15 2.73 6.93
C LEU A 130 -17.12 1.61 7.02
N ILE A 131 -17.31 0.71 7.97
CA ILE A 131 -16.40 -0.40 8.24
C ILE A 131 -17.16 -1.71 8.12
N SER A 132 -16.67 -2.63 7.29
CA SER A 132 -17.14 -4.00 7.22
C SER A 132 -16.14 -4.92 7.92
N ASP A 133 -16.60 -5.67 8.93
CA ASP A 133 -15.84 -6.73 9.59
C ASP A 133 -16.27 -8.08 9.02
N HIS A 134 -15.41 -8.68 8.21
CA HIS A 134 -15.68 -9.96 7.56
C HIS A 134 -15.67 -11.15 8.50
N GLN A 135 -14.97 -11.03 9.62
CA GLN A 135 -14.97 -12.06 10.66
C GLN A 135 -16.28 -12.05 11.46
N ALA A 136 -16.77 -10.87 11.82
CA ALA A 136 -18.05 -10.69 12.51
C ALA A 136 -19.25 -10.70 11.57
N GLN A 137 -19.05 -10.67 10.24
CA GLN A 137 -20.08 -10.51 9.21
C GLN A 137 -21.03 -9.31 9.50
N SER A 138 -20.44 -8.17 9.82
CA SER A 138 -21.16 -6.94 10.14
C SER A 138 -20.61 -5.76 9.36
N SER A 139 -21.48 -4.80 9.02
CA SER A 139 -21.11 -3.52 8.44
C SER A 139 -21.69 -2.40 9.30
N GLN A 140 -20.92 -1.35 9.52
CA GLN A 140 -21.29 -0.28 10.45
C GLN A 140 -20.77 1.07 9.97
N LEU A 141 -21.60 2.11 10.10
CA LEU A 141 -21.16 3.49 10.05
C LEU A 141 -20.64 3.90 11.43
N VAL A 142 -19.43 4.38 11.47
CA VAL A 142 -18.77 4.92 12.66
C VAL A 142 -18.69 6.44 12.51
N PHE A 143 -19.17 7.17 13.48
CA PHE A 143 -19.20 8.62 13.48
C PHE A 143 -18.39 9.16 14.66
N HIS A 144 -17.37 9.92 14.34
CA HIS A 144 -16.62 10.67 15.34
C HIS A 144 -17.56 11.66 16.06
N PRO A 145 -17.37 11.93 17.36
CA PRO A 145 -18.25 12.83 18.13
C PRO A 145 -18.41 14.25 17.56
N THR A 146 -17.41 14.75 16.83
CA THR A 146 -17.45 16.09 16.19
C THR A 146 -18.40 16.16 15.00
N LEU A 147 -18.75 15.02 14.37
CA LEU A 147 -19.62 15.04 13.21
C LEU A 147 -21.03 15.47 13.58
N ALA A 148 -21.57 16.46 12.87
CA ALA A 148 -22.92 16.99 13.12
C ALA A 148 -24.01 15.91 12.91
N ASP A 149 -25.08 15.96 13.70
CA ASP A 149 -26.18 15.00 13.60
C ASP A 149 -26.87 15.02 12.23
N SER A 150 -26.98 16.17 11.58
CA SER A 150 -27.50 16.29 10.23
C SER A 150 -26.70 15.48 9.21
N GLU A 151 -25.36 15.49 9.33
CA GLU A 151 -24.47 14.71 8.46
C GLU A 151 -24.57 13.21 8.76
N ARG A 152 -24.69 12.83 10.04
CA ARG A 152 -24.91 11.42 10.41
C ARG A 152 -26.21 10.89 9.76
N GLN A 153 -27.31 11.66 9.84
CA GLN A 153 -28.58 11.27 9.23
C GLN A 153 -28.50 11.21 7.69
N ARG A 154 -27.78 12.14 7.06
CA ARG A 154 -27.54 12.13 5.62
C ARG A 154 -26.78 10.85 5.20
N LEU A 155 -25.73 10.49 5.92
CA LEU A 155 -24.95 9.28 5.63
C LEU A 155 -25.75 8.00 5.84
N ILE A 156 -26.53 7.91 6.93
CA ILE A 156 -27.42 6.78 7.18
C ILE A 156 -28.43 6.63 6.03
N ALA A 157 -29.08 7.72 5.60
CA ALA A 157 -30.02 7.69 4.49
C ALA A 157 -29.35 7.26 3.18
N LEU A 158 -28.14 7.78 2.88
CA LEU A 158 -27.39 7.46 1.68
C LEU A 158 -27.08 5.95 1.59
N PHE A 159 -26.54 5.35 2.64
CA PHE A 159 -26.16 3.95 2.63
C PHE A 159 -27.32 2.95 2.84
N SER A 160 -28.48 3.45 3.24
CA SER A 160 -29.72 2.65 3.30
C SER A 160 -30.39 2.51 1.93
N GLN A 161 -30.08 3.38 0.97
CA GLN A 161 -30.69 3.42 -0.36
C GLN A 161 -29.77 2.71 -1.35
N GLY A 162 -29.61 1.54 -1.48
CA GLY A 162 -28.66 0.87 -2.39
C GLY A 162 -28.48 1.61 -3.73
N ALA A 163 -27.26 2.02 -4.03
CA ALA A 163 -26.92 2.68 -5.29
C ALA A 163 -26.32 1.66 -6.26
N VAL A 164 -26.83 1.60 -7.49
CA VAL A 164 -26.21 0.85 -8.59
C VAL A 164 -26.15 1.78 -9.79
N ASP A 165 -24.99 2.37 -10.05
CA ASP A 165 -24.71 2.97 -11.36
C ASP A 165 -23.81 2.00 -12.14
N THR A 166 -24.37 1.37 -13.18
CA THR A 166 -23.72 0.38 -14.03
C THR A 166 -23.33 0.92 -15.40
N SER A 167 -23.48 2.23 -15.66
CA SER A 167 -23.27 2.82 -16.99
C SER A 167 -21.83 3.24 -17.28
N ALA A 168 -20.97 3.32 -16.25
CA ALA A 168 -19.60 3.75 -16.43
C ALA A 168 -18.73 2.70 -17.15
N THR A 169 -17.78 3.17 -17.98
CA THR A 169 -16.84 2.33 -18.70
C THR A 169 -15.42 2.81 -18.46
N PHE A 170 -14.45 1.92 -18.63
CA PHE A 170 -13.01 2.26 -18.71
C PHE A 170 -12.41 1.55 -19.91
N LYS A 171 -11.53 2.22 -20.64
CA LYS A 171 -10.84 1.63 -21.81
C LYS A 171 -9.44 2.16 -21.96
N LEU A 172 -8.52 1.29 -22.33
CA LEU A 172 -7.23 1.70 -22.88
C LEU A 172 -7.39 2.23 -24.31
N GLN A 173 -6.62 3.24 -24.66
CA GLN A 173 -6.55 3.81 -26.02
C GLN A 173 -5.32 3.32 -26.79
N GLY A 174 -4.59 2.36 -26.23
CA GLY A 174 -3.39 1.75 -26.79
C GLY A 174 -2.85 0.66 -25.86
N PRO A 175 -1.87 -0.13 -26.32
CA PRO A 175 -1.29 -1.19 -25.49
C PRO A 175 -0.49 -0.59 -24.33
N MET A 176 -0.45 -1.31 -23.21
CA MET A 176 0.45 -0.98 -22.10
C MET A 176 1.90 -1.22 -22.53
N ALA A 177 2.69 -0.19 -22.60
CA ALA A 177 4.08 -0.25 -23.05
C ALA A 177 5.07 0.09 -21.93
N PRO A 178 6.21 -0.61 -21.84
CA PRO A 178 7.27 -0.27 -20.90
C PRO A 178 7.98 1.02 -21.33
N ASP A 179 8.39 1.84 -20.36
CA ASP A 179 9.18 3.03 -20.62
C ASP A 179 10.65 2.70 -20.95
N LEU A 180 11.13 1.51 -20.54
CA LEU A 180 12.49 1.05 -20.79
C LEU A 180 12.52 -0.01 -21.90
N THR A 181 13.53 0.06 -22.76
CA THR A 181 13.88 -1.06 -23.65
C THR A 181 14.57 -2.17 -22.85
N ALA A 182 14.54 -3.40 -23.35
CA ALA A 182 15.28 -4.50 -22.73
C ALA A 182 16.78 -4.21 -22.61
N GLU A 183 17.36 -3.50 -23.58
CA GLU A 183 18.79 -3.12 -23.54
C GLU A 183 19.06 -2.06 -22.45
N THR A 184 18.21 -1.05 -22.31
CA THR A 184 18.35 -0.06 -21.22
C THR A 184 18.20 -0.72 -19.85
N TYR A 185 17.23 -1.64 -19.73
CA TYR A 185 17.06 -2.43 -18.50
C TYR A 185 18.33 -3.25 -18.18
N ARG A 186 18.91 -3.94 -19.18
CA ARG A 186 20.15 -4.70 -19.04
C ARG A 186 21.30 -3.81 -18.54
N GLN A 187 21.46 -2.62 -19.14
CA GLN A 187 22.51 -1.67 -18.74
C GLN A 187 22.36 -1.22 -17.29
N ALA A 188 21.14 -0.97 -16.83
CA ALA A 188 20.87 -0.64 -15.44
C ALA A 188 21.23 -1.80 -14.48
N ILE A 189 20.89 -3.05 -14.83
CA ILE A 189 21.25 -4.22 -14.02
C ILE A 189 22.80 -4.36 -13.91
N VAL A 190 23.52 -4.24 -15.02
CA VAL A 190 25.00 -4.29 -15.00
C VAL A 190 25.56 -3.18 -14.10
N ARG A 191 25.01 -1.96 -14.19
CA ARG A 191 25.46 -0.85 -13.36
C ARG A 191 25.18 -1.07 -11.86
N ILE A 192 24.06 -1.69 -11.51
CA ILE A 192 23.76 -2.08 -10.12
C ILE A 192 24.77 -3.12 -9.64
N GLN A 193 25.11 -4.11 -10.46
CA GLN A 193 26.10 -5.12 -10.11
C GLN A 193 27.49 -4.52 -9.92
N ASP A 194 27.88 -3.51 -10.72
CA ASP A 194 29.13 -2.75 -10.49
C ASP A 194 29.12 -2.07 -9.11
N TYR A 195 28.01 -1.47 -8.69
CA TYR A 195 27.89 -0.88 -7.35
C TYR A 195 27.96 -1.94 -6.24
N ILE A 196 27.36 -3.11 -6.44
CA ILE A 196 27.45 -4.21 -5.48
C ILE A 196 28.90 -4.71 -5.37
N GLN A 197 29.61 -4.88 -6.49
CA GLN A 197 31.02 -5.30 -6.51
C GLN A 197 31.94 -4.25 -5.88
N ALA A 198 31.63 -2.97 -6.03
CA ALA A 198 32.35 -1.88 -5.38
C ALA A 198 32.10 -1.79 -3.87
N GLY A 199 31.10 -2.52 -3.34
CA GLY A 199 30.73 -2.51 -1.93
C GLY A 199 29.81 -1.36 -1.54
N ASP A 200 29.21 -0.65 -2.51
CA ASP A 200 28.25 0.44 -2.25
C ASP A 200 26.93 -0.07 -1.66
N CYS A 201 26.48 -1.23 -2.10
CA CYS A 201 25.24 -1.84 -1.64
C CYS A 201 25.28 -3.38 -1.76
N TYR A 202 24.32 -4.06 -1.14
CA TYR A 202 24.14 -5.52 -1.22
C TYR A 202 22.97 -5.88 -2.15
N GLN A 203 21.97 -5.01 -2.22
CA GLN A 203 20.79 -5.17 -3.06
C GLN A 203 20.22 -3.80 -3.42
N VAL A 204 19.71 -3.70 -4.65
CA VAL A 204 18.89 -2.57 -5.12
C VAL A 204 17.60 -3.12 -5.72
N ASN A 205 16.44 -2.64 -5.28
CA ASN A 205 15.17 -2.94 -5.94
C ASN A 205 15.02 -2.05 -7.17
N PHE A 206 15.19 -2.62 -8.37
CA PHE A 206 15.10 -1.89 -9.64
C PHE A 206 13.74 -2.17 -10.31
N ALA A 207 13.10 -1.13 -10.83
CA ALA A 207 11.78 -1.22 -11.45
C ALA A 207 11.71 -0.53 -12.80
N GLN A 208 10.74 -0.93 -13.62
CA GLN A 208 10.33 -0.24 -14.83
C GLN A 208 8.85 0.09 -14.79
N ARG A 209 8.48 1.21 -15.42
CA ARG A 209 7.10 1.66 -15.56
C ARG A 209 6.51 1.20 -16.89
N PHE A 210 5.22 0.86 -16.84
CA PHE A 210 4.36 0.59 -17.99
C PHE A 210 3.25 1.62 -18.03
N ARG A 211 2.92 2.13 -19.20
CA ARG A 211 1.85 3.12 -19.36
C ARG A 211 1.08 2.97 -20.65
N ALA A 212 -0.17 3.43 -20.62
CA ALA A 212 -1.02 3.56 -21.80
C ALA A 212 -1.95 4.77 -21.64
N PRO A 213 -2.36 5.41 -22.73
CA PRO A 213 -3.48 6.34 -22.72
C PRO A 213 -4.77 5.58 -22.34
N CYS A 214 -5.61 6.22 -21.54
CA CYS A 214 -6.89 5.64 -21.11
C CYS A 214 -8.00 6.68 -21.06
N MET A 215 -9.23 6.21 -21.02
CA MET A 215 -10.42 7.04 -20.84
C MET A 215 -11.48 6.31 -20.02
N GLY A 216 -12.34 7.05 -19.33
CA GLY A 216 -13.45 6.53 -18.55
C GLY A 216 -13.20 6.56 -17.06
N ASP A 217 -14.03 5.86 -16.30
CA ASP A 217 -14.02 5.87 -14.83
C ASP A 217 -13.01 4.86 -14.27
N PRO A 218 -11.95 5.32 -13.56
CA PRO A 218 -10.95 4.44 -12.96
C PRO A 218 -11.52 3.41 -11.99
N TRP A 219 -12.70 3.69 -11.40
CA TRP A 219 -13.38 2.75 -10.52
C TRP A 219 -13.77 1.45 -11.23
N VAL A 220 -14.17 1.54 -12.50
CA VAL A 220 -14.49 0.35 -13.32
C VAL A 220 -13.25 -0.54 -13.47
N ALA A 221 -12.09 0.06 -13.79
CA ALA A 221 -10.82 -0.66 -13.83
C ALA A 221 -10.49 -1.32 -12.48
N TYR A 222 -10.66 -0.58 -11.38
CA TYR A 222 -10.40 -1.11 -10.04
C TYR A 222 -11.27 -2.33 -9.73
N CYS A 223 -12.57 -2.29 -10.02
CA CYS A 223 -13.50 -3.41 -9.77
C CYS A 223 -13.06 -4.69 -10.48
N VAL A 224 -12.66 -4.59 -11.75
CA VAL A 224 -12.22 -5.76 -12.52
C VAL A 224 -10.83 -6.25 -12.04
N LEU A 225 -9.92 -5.32 -11.78
CA LEU A 225 -8.58 -5.65 -11.28
C LEU A 225 -8.63 -6.33 -9.91
N ARG A 226 -9.48 -5.90 -8.98
CA ARG A 226 -9.61 -6.50 -7.64
C ARG A 226 -10.14 -7.94 -7.67
N GLU A 227 -10.94 -8.27 -8.67
CA GLU A 227 -11.40 -9.65 -8.91
C GLU A 227 -10.31 -10.53 -9.50
N ALA A 228 -9.52 -9.98 -10.45
CA ALA A 228 -8.41 -10.69 -11.08
C ALA A 228 -7.20 -10.86 -10.14
N CYS A 229 -7.01 -9.93 -9.19
CA CYS A 229 -5.87 -9.91 -8.28
C CYS A 229 -6.33 -9.64 -6.83
N PRO A 230 -7.06 -10.57 -6.19
CA PRO A 230 -7.57 -10.39 -4.84
C PRO A 230 -6.43 -10.41 -3.83
N THR A 231 -6.26 -9.30 -3.09
CA THR A 231 -5.16 -9.10 -2.14
C THR A 231 -5.64 -8.39 -0.88
N PRO A 232 -5.02 -8.67 0.29
CA PRO A 232 -5.55 -8.23 1.58
C PRO A 232 -5.27 -6.76 1.94
N PHE A 233 -4.49 -6.04 1.14
CA PHE A 233 -4.14 -4.62 1.35
C PHE A 233 -4.42 -3.81 0.10
N SER A 234 -5.56 -4.07 -0.55
CA SER A 234 -6.02 -3.30 -1.70
C SER A 234 -6.57 -1.94 -1.28
N GLY A 235 -6.73 -1.03 -2.23
CA GLY A 235 -7.36 0.24 -1.96
C GLY A 235 -7.57 1.08 -3.21
N PHE A 236 -8.56 1.95 -3.12
CA PHE A 236 -8.88 2.96 -4.13
C PHE A 236 -8.95 4.32 -3.47
N GLN A 237 -8.33 5.32 -4.05
CA GLN A 237 -8.48 6.70 -3.61
C GLN A 237 -8.67 7.61 -4.81
N SER A 238 -9.78 8.35 -4.82
CA SER A 238 -10.03 9.36 -5.82
C SER A 238 -9.07 10.55 -5.67
N LEU A 239 -8.57 11.02 -6.80
CA LEU A 239 -7.73 12.21 -6.90
C LEU A 239 -8.52 13.33 -7.59
N PRO A 240 -8.05 14.59 -7.54
CA PRO A 240 -8.57 15.65 -8.39
C PRO A 240 -8.52 15.29 -9.88
N ASP A 241 -9.31 15.98 -10.70
CA ASP A 241 -9.30 15.89 -12.16
C ASP A 241 -9.53 14.46 -12.68
N ASP A 242 -10.48 13.77 -12.06
CA ASP A 242 -10.88 12.38 -12.38
C ASP A 242 -9.74 11.35 -12.31
N GLY A 243 -8.66 11.69 -11.62
CA GLY A 243 -7.57 10.76 -11.34
C GLY A 243 -7.91 9.79 -10.20
N ALA A 244 -7.14 8.71 -10.12
CA ALA A 244 -7.26 7.76 -9.02
C ALA A 244 -5.97 6.96 -8.76
N VAL A 245 -5.79 6.62 -7.49
CA VAL A 245 -4.86 5.59 -7.03
C VAL A 245 -5.62 4.27 -6.94
N LEU A 246 -5.10 3.23 -7.59
CA LEU A 246 -5.60 1.86 -7.53
C LEU A 246 -4.48 0.97 -7.00
N SER A 247 -4.66 0.38 -5.84
CA SER A 247 -3.65 -0.51 -5.24
C SER A 247 -4.23 -1.90 -5.02
N LEU A 248 -3.48 -2.94 -5.43
CA LEU A 248 -3.82 -4.35 -5.24
C LEU A 248 -2.65 -5.02 -4.52
N SER A 249 -2.27 -4.45 -3.38
CA SER A 249 -1.08 -4.86 -2.67
C SER A 249 -1.30 -6.13 -1.85
N PRO A 250 -0.38 -7.09 -1.94
CA PRO A 250 -0.36 -8.25 -1.05
C PRO A 250 0.39 -7.99 0.27
N GLU A 251 1.12 -6.87 0.39
CA GLU A 251 2.12 -6.67 1.44
C GLU A 251 1.75 -5.54 2.38
N ARG A 252 1.80 -5.83 3.70
CA ARG A 252 1.72 -4.80 4.74
C ARG A 252 3.06 -4.08 4.84
N PHE A 253 3.00 -2.75 4.94
CA PHE A 253 4.18 -1.97 5.31
C PHE A 253 4.40 -2.08 6.83
N VAL A 254 3.55 -1.45 7.63
CA VAL A 254 3.63 -1.50 9.09
C VAL A 254 2.25 -1.26 9.70
N ARG A 255 1.98 -1.96 10.81
CA ARG A 255 0.76 -1.83 11.61
C ARG A 255 1.12 -1.44 13.04
N ILE A 256 0.26 -0.63 13.65
CA ILE A 256 0.22 -0.40 15.10
C ILE A 256 -1.16 -0.77 15.61
N SER A 257 -1.21 -1.58 16.65
CA SER A 257 -2.42 -1.87 17.38
C SER A 257 -2.09 -1.99 18.87
N ASP A 258 -2.70 -1.16 19.69
CA ASP A 258 -2.41 -1.07 21.13
C ASP A 258 -0.90 -0.97 21.40
N ARG A 259 -0.23 -0.05 20.67
CA ARG A 259 1.23 0.17 20.69
C ARG A 259 2.09 -1.01 20.25
N GLN A 260 1.50 -2.15 19.88
CA GLN A 260 2.21 -3.26 19.25
C GLN A 260 2.45 -2.93 17.78
N VAL A 261 3.71 -2.93 17.38
CA VAL A 261 4.15 -2.72 16.00
C VAL A 261 4.39 -4.06 15.33
N GLU A 262 3.93 -4.20 14.09
CA GLU A 262 4.17 -5.39 13.27
C GLU A 262 4.45 -5.01 11.82
N THR A 263 5.45 -5.66 11.21
CA THR A 263 5.66 -5.68 9.75
C THR A 263 5.86 -7.12 9.29
N ARG A 264 5.37 -7.44 8.07
CA ARG A 264 5.39 -8.82 7.53
C ARG A 264 5.93 -8.82 6.09
N PRO A 265 7.25 -8.80 5.89
CA PRO A 265 7.85 -8.82 4.57
C PRO A 265 7.61 -10.15 3.87
N ILE A 266 7.34 -10.07 2.58
CA ILE A 266 7.19 -11.21 1.67
C ILE A 266 8.45 -11.29 0.81
N LYS A 267 9.14 -12.43 0.83
CA LYS A 267 10.23 -12.76 -0.11
C LYS A 267 10.13 -14.22 -0.53
N GLY A 268 10.25 -14.43 -1.83
CA GLY A 268 10.03 -15.76 -2.40
C GLY A 268 8.55 -16.05 -2.66
N THR A 269 8.28 -16.51 -3.86
CA THR A 269 6.93 -16.88 -4.31
C THR A 269 7.01 -18.09 -5.23
N ARG A 270 6.08 -19.03 -5.06
CA ARG A 270 5.86 -20.15 -5.99
C ARG A 270 4.38 -20.23 -6.35
N PRO A 271 4.03 -20.64 -7.58
CA PRO A 271 2.63 -20.87 -7.92
C PRO A 271 2.06 -22.02 -7.12
N ARG A 272 0.74 -22.08 -7.02
CA ARG A 272 0.04 -23.28 -6.53
C ARG A 272 0.19 -24.41 -7.55
N GLY A 273 0.28 -25.63 -7.05
CA GLY A 273 0.29 -26.83 -7.91
C GLY A 273 -1.10 -27.18 -8.43
N VAL A 274 -1.17 -27.80 -9.61
CA VAL A 274 -2.43 -28.30 -10.17
C VAL A 274 -2.92 -29.54 -9.41
N THR A 275 -1.96 -30.32 -8.87
CA THR A 275 -2.23 -31.48 -8.01
C THR A 275 -1.71 -31.22 -6.59
N LEU A 276 -2.25 -31.95 -5.60
CA LEU A 276 -1.78 -31.85 -4.22
C LEU A 276 -0.29 -32.20 -4.06
N ALA A 277 0.23 -33.12 -4.87
CA ALA A 277 1.65 -33.48 -4.86
C ALA A 277 2.52 -32.34 -5.38
N GLU A 278 2.19 -31.78 -6.55
CA GLU A 278 2.88 -30.63 -7.14
C GLU A 278 2.82 -29.40 -6.22
N ASP A 279 1.68 -29.16 -5.59
CA ASP A 279 1.50 -28.06 -4.62
C ASP A 279 2.43 -28.22 -3.41
N ALA A 280 2.55 -29.44 -2.89
CA ALA A 280 3.48 -29.75 -1.80
C ALA A 280 4.94 -29.62 -2.22
N ASP A 281 5.30 -30.01 -3.46
CA ASP A 281 6.64 -29.88 -4.01
C ASP A 281 7.03 -28.40 -4.16
N HIS A 282 6.14 -27.55 -4.69
CA HIS A 282 6.37 -26.10 -4.81
C HIS A 282 6.56 -25.45 -3.42
N ALA A 283 5.75 -25.84 -2.45
CA ALA A 283 5.87 -25.36 -1.06
C ALA A 283 7.21 -25.78 -0.43
N ALA A 284 7.62 -27.05 -0.62
CA ALA A 284 8.88 -27.57 -0.11
C ALA A 284 10.09 -26.93 -0.79
N GLU A 285 10.06 -26.72 -2.12
CA GLU A 285 11.08 -25.99 -2.87
C GLU A 285 11.27 -24.58 -2.32
N LEU A 286 10.18 -23.83 -2.11
CA LEU A 286 10.23 -22.48 -1.57
C LEU A 286 10.88 -22.44 -0.18
N LEU A 287 10.46 -23.33 0.72
CA LEU A 287 11.02 -23.44 2.07
C LEU A 287 12.51 -23.82 2.08
N ALA A 288 12.93 -24.63 1.12
CA ALA A 288 14.31 -25.11 1.00
C ALA A 288 15.23 -24.14 0.22
N SER A 289 14.68 -23.13 -0.48
CA SER A 289 15.45 -22.20 -1.34
C SER A 289 16.45 -21.37 -0.55
N PRO A 290 17.76 -21.57 -0.74
CA PRO A 290 18.78 -20.78 -0.05
C PRO A 290 18.73 -19.29 -0.45
N LYS A 291 18.42 -19.00 -1.73
CA LYS A 291 18.30 -17.63 -2.25
C LYS A 291 17.15 -16.89 -1.56
N ASP A 292 15.93 -17.44 -1.60
CA ASP A 292 14.74 -16.81 -1.01
C ASP A 292 14.90 -16.59 0.50
N ARG A 293 15.55 -17.54 1.21
CA ARG A 293 15.85 -17.41 2.63
C ARG A 293 16.89 -16.34 2.93
N ALA A 294 17.94 -16.23 2.13
CA ALA A 294 18.98 -15.20 2.30
C ALA A 294 18.42 -13.79 2.06
N GLU A 295 17.61 -13.61 1.01
CA GLU A 295 16.93 -12.34 0.73
C GLU A 295 15.95 -11.97 1.86
N ASN A 296 15.16 -12.95 2.33
CA ASN A 296 14.20 -12.71 3.42
C ASN A 296 14.95 -12.32 4.71
N LEU A 297 16.03 -12.99 5.07
CA LEU A 297 16.83 -12.68 6.25
C LEU A 297 17.42 -11.27 6.20
N MET A 298 17.94 -10.86 5.05
CA MET A 298 18.49 -9.51 4.86
C MET A 298 17.41 -8.44 5.06
N ILE A 299 16.19 -8.65 4.54
CA ILE A 299 15.08 -7.73 4.73
C ILE A 299 14.59 -7.72 6.18
N VAL A 300 14.53 -8.86 6.84
CA VAL A 300 14.22 -8.95 8.28
C VAL A 300 15.20 -8.10 9.10
N ASP A 301 16.51 -8.18 8.84
CA ASP A 301 17.49 -7.37 9.55
C ASP A 301 17.34 -5.88 9.27
N LEU A 302 17.04 -5.49 8.04
CA LEU A 302 16.75 -4.11 7.69
C LEU A 302 15.51 -3.59 8.43
N LEU A 303 14.41 -4.36 8.47
CA LEU A 303 13.19 -3.99 9.18
C LEU A 303 13.36 -3.96 10.70
N ARG A 304 14.20 -4.85 11.26
CA ARG A 304 14.58 -4.77 12.68
C ARG A 304 15.28 -3.45 12.99
N ASN A 305 16.17 -2.99 12.12
CA ASN A 305 16.81 -1.69 12.26
C ASN A 305 15.80 -0.53 12.15
N ASP A 306 14.89 -0.58 11.17
CA ASP A 306 13.85 0.44 10.98
C ASP A 306 12.93 0.54 12.22
N LEU A 307 12.39 -0.59 12.71
CA LEU A 307 11.57 -0.63 13.91
C LEU A 307 12.35 -0.19 15.16
N GLY A 308 13.65 -0.52 15.22
CA GLY A 308 14.52 -0.14 16.34
C GLY A 308 14.65 1.36 16.60
N ARG A 309 14.38 2.19 15.57
CA ARG A 309 14.40 3.66 15.69
C ARG A 309 13.20 4.22 16.48
N SER A 310 12.08 3.48 16.51
CA SER A 310 10.81 3.95 17.11
C SER A 310 10.27 3.03 18.19
N CYS A 311 10.79 1.82 18.34
CA CYS A 311 10.35 0.86 19.34
C CYS A 311 11.23 0.92 20.60
N ARG A 312 10.67 0.48 21.71
CA ARG A 312 11.40 0.34 23.00
C ARG A 312 12.62 -0.55 22.81
N ILE A 313 13.74 -0.19 23.40
CA ILE A 313 14.98 -0.98 23.38
C ILE A 313 14.71 -2.39 23.89
N GLY A 314 15.14 -3.41 23.12
CA GLY A 314 14.97 -4.83 23.44
C GLY A 314 13.57 -5.39 23.16
N SER A 315 12.61 -4.58 22.66
CA SER A 315 11.27 -5.06 22.31
C SER A 315 11.17 -5.63 20.90
N VAL A 316 12.11 -5.30 20.01
CA VAL A 316 12.08 -5.78 18.63
C VAL A 316 12.43 -7.27 18.58
N LYS A 317 11.51 -8.06 18.01
CA LYS A 317 11.59 -9.54 17.92
C LYS A 317 11.21 -10.02 16.53
N VAL A 318 11.59 -11.26 16.22
CA VAL A 318 11.21 -11.98 15.00
C VAL A 318 10.46 -13.26 15.43
N PRO A 319 9.16 -13.16 15.72
CA PRO A 319 8.39 -14.32 16.19
C PRO A 319 8.20 -15.39 15.12
N GLU A 320 8.20 -14.99 13.84
CA GLU A 320 8.10 -15.89 12.70
C GLU A 320 9.22 -15.59 11.71
N LEU A 321 9.98 -16.63 11.37
CA LEU A 321 11.06 -16.54 10.38
C LEU A 321 10.87 -17.65 9.34
N PHE A 322 10.76 -17.28 8.05
CA PHE A 322 10.56 -18.20 6.93
C PHE A 322 9.28 -19.03 7.02
N SER A 323 8.17 -18.44 7.44
CA SER A 323 6.88 -19.09 7.47
C SER A 323 6.27 -19.19 6.07
N LEU A 324 5.73 -20.35 5.72
CA LEU A 324 4.99 -20.55 4.49
C LEU A 324 3.56 -20.03 4.65
N GLU A 325 3.16 -19.10 3.80
CA GLU A 325 1.79 -18.65 3.65
C GLU A 325 1.24 -19.04 2.29
N SER A 326 0.14 -19.82 2.29
CA SER A 326 -0.52 -20.24 1.06
C SER A 326 -1.76 -19.40 0.80
N TYR A 327 -1.85 -18.87 -0.41
CA TYR A 327 -2.99 -18.13 -0.95
C TYR A 327 -3.63 -18.94 -2.08
N PRO A 328 -4.80 -18.55 -2.60
CA PRO A 328 -5.44 -19.30 -3.67
C PRO A 328 -4.54 -19.54 -4.90
N ASN A 329 -3.68 -18.58 -5.24
CA ASN A 329 -2.88 -18.61 -6.47
C ASN A 329 -1.39 -18.86 -6.24
N VAL A 330 -0.87 -18.66 -5.03
CA VAL A 330 0.56 -18.67 -4.74
C VAL A 330 0.88 -19.13 -3.32
N HIS A 331 2.12 -19.62 -3.15
CA HIS A 331 2.79 -19.74 -1.85
C HIS A 331 3.76 -18.59 -1.68
N HIS A 332 3.81 -18.00 -0.49
CA HIS A 332 4.78 -16.97 -0.11
C HIS A 332 5.64 -17.41 1.08
N LEU A 333 6.90 -17.00 1.06
CA LEU A 333 7.79 -17.08 2.22
C LEU A 333 7.71 -15.75 2.98
N VAL A 334 7.15 -15.78 4.18
CA VAL A 334 6.85 -14.61 5.00
C VAL A 334 7.61 -14.67 6.32
N SER A 335 8.10 -13.53 6.79
CA SER A 335 8.60 -13.39 8.16
C SER A 335 7.81 -12.32 8.88
N SER A 336 7.82 -12.32 10.21
CA SER A 336 7.19 -11.29 11.04
C SER A 336 8.25 -10.63 11.91
N VAL A 337 8.27 -9.29 11.90
CA VAL A 337 9.07 -8.48 12.83
C VAL A 337 8.12 -7.66 13.66
N THR A 338 8.24 -7.76 14.99
CA THR A 338 7.35 -7.07 15.92
C THR A 338 8.16 -6.19 16.88
N GLY A 339 7.50 -5.20 17.47
CA GLY A 339 8.08 -4.33 18.50
C GLY A 339 7.00 -3.69 19.34
N ILE A 340 7.41 -2.96 20.37
CA ILE A 340 6.52 -2.12 21.18
C ILE A 340 6.96 -0.67 20.95
N LEU A 341 6.06 0.17 20.48
CA LEU A 341 6.32 1.60 20.23
C LEU A 341 6.81 2.27 21.53
N ALA A 342 7.90 3.05 21.48
CA ALA A 342 8.46 3.73 22.64
C ALA A 342 7.48 4.78 23.18
N ASP A 343 7.53 5.07 24.48
CA ASP A 343 6.51 5.90 25.14
C ASP A 343 6.47 7.34 24.62
N ASP A 344 7.62 7.84 24.15
CA ASP A 344 7.80 9.17 23.56
C ASP A 344 7.57 9.20 22.04
N LYS A 345 7.15 8.09 21.44
CA LYS A 345 6.93 7.92 19.99
C LYS A 345 5.49 7.66 19.65
N ASP A 346 5.06 8.13 18.48
CA ASP A 346 3.76 7.87 17.89
C ASP A 346 3.86 7.16 16.54
N ALA A 347 2.72 6.97 15.89
CA ALA A 347 2.63 6.30 14.59
C ALA A 347 3.37 7.08 13.47
N LEU A 348 3.38 8.40 13.53
CA LEU A 348 4.04 9.24 12.53
C LEU A 348 5.57 9.22 12.70
N ASP A 349 6.08 9.08 13.95
CA ASP A 349 7.50 8.81 14.19
C ASP A 349 7.92 7.45 13.62
N LEU A 350 7.05 6.43 13.74
CA LEU A 350 7.32 5.12 13.16
C LEU A 350 7.38 5.19 11.62
N ILE A 351 6.48 5.93 10.99
CA ILE A 351 6.52 6.21 9.56
C ILE A 351 7.85 6.89 9.19
N ALA A 352 8.19 8.00 9.86
CA ALA A 352 9.43 8.74 9.59
C ALA A 352 10.69 7.86 9.70
N GLY A 353 10.73 6.97 10.70
CA GLY A 353 11.87 6.10 10.94
C GLY A 353 11.97 4.89 10.00
N SER A 354 10.87 4.51 9.33
CA SER A 354 10.79 3.27 8.54
C SER A 354 10.60 3.50 7.05
N PHE A 355 10.04 4.65 6.64
CA PHE A 355 9.71 4.96 5.25
C PHE A 355 10.92 5.44 4.43
N PRO A 356 10.98 5.07 3.11
CA PRO A 356 10.19 4.03 2.47
C PRO A 356 10.58 2.63 2.93
N GLY A 357 9.71 1.65 2.68
CA GLY A 357 9.89 0.28 3.15
C GLY A 357 11.20 -0.36 2.69
N GLY A 358 11.85 -1.13 3.57
CA GLY A 358 13.11 -1.80 3.24
C GLY A 358 12.97 -2.85 2.14
N SER A 359 11.82 -3.55 2.09
CA SER A 359 11.56 -4.64 1.13
C SER A 359 11.54 -4.18 -0.34
N ILE A 360 11.33 -2.86 -0.58
CA ILE A 360 11.17 -2.25 -1.91
C ILE A 360 12.25 -1.21 -2.25
N THR A 361 13.26 -1.04 -1.41
CA THR A 361 14.41 -0.14 -1.62
C THR A 361 15.69 -0.93 -1.87
N GLY A 362 16.30 -1.45 -0.85
CA GLY A 362 17.55 -2.19 -0.86
C GLY A 362 18.37 -1.96 0.40
N ALA A 363 19.59 -2.45 0.41
CA ALA A 363 20.47 -2.40 1.56
C ALA A 363 21.90 -1.97 1.17
N PRO A 364 22.48 -0.93 1.80
CA PRO A 364 21.89 0.01 2.76
C PRO A 364 20.80 0.90 2.12
N LYS A 365 19.73 1.23 2.85
CA LYS A 365 18.50 1.87 2.33
C LYS A 365 18.78 3.17 1.56
N ILE A 366 19.45 4.14 2.18
CA ILE A 366 19.69 5.46 1.57
C ILE A 366 20.54 5.33 0.30
N ARG A 367 21.60 4.50 0.33
CA ARG A 367 22.42 4.29 -0.85
C ARG A 367 21.67 3.61 -1.98
N ALA A 368 20.84 2.62 -1.67
CA ALA A 368 19.97 1.98 -2.65
C ALA A 368 18.98 2.98 -3.27
N MET A 369 18.38 3.87 -2.48
CA MET A 369 17.49 4.94 -2.98
C MET A 369 18.22 5.90 -3.92
N GLN A 370 19.47 6.28 -3.63
CA GLN A 370 20.30 7.13 -4.51
C GLN A 370 20.57 6.43 -5.85
N ILE A 371 20.88 5.14 -5.84
CA ILE A 371 21.12 4.35 -7.05
C ILE A 371 19.84 4.21 -7.87
N ILE A 372 18.70 4.03 -7.21
CA ILE A 372 17.37 3.99 -7.86
C ILE A 372 17.11 5.32 -8.58
N ASP A 373 17.34 6.45 -7.92
CA ASP A 373 17.15 7.78 -8.52
C ASP A 373 18.10 8.07 -9.69
N GLU A 374 19.28 7.47 -9.69
CA GLU A 374 20.25 7.57 -10.80
C GLU A 374 19.83 6.75 -12.01
N LEU A 375 19.26 5.55 -11.80
CA LEU A 375 19.07 4.56 -12.86
C LEU A 375 17.64 4.45 -13.38
N GLU A 376 16.65 4.78 -12.58
CA GLU A 376 15.27 4.87 -13.04
C GLU A 376 15.03 6.24 -13.71
N PRO A 377 14.52 6.30 -14.95
CA PRO A 377 14.45 7.57 -15.70
C PRO A 377 13.40 8.51 -15.12
N THR A 378 12.41 7.99 -14.41
CA THR A 378 11.31 8.76 -13.84
C THR A 378 11.10 8.39 -12.37
N ARG A 379 10.56 9.34 -11.61
CA ARG A 379 10.14 9.09 -10.23
C ARG A 379 9.11 7.98 -10.16
N ARG A 380 9.11 7.24 -9.06
CA ARG A 380 8.18 6.13 -8.80
C ARG A 380 6.77 6.59 -8.49
N GLY A 381 6.63 7.80 -7.95
CA GLY A 381 5.34 8.29 -7.49
C GLY A 381 4.72 7.35 -6.46
N LEU A 382 3.50 6.87 -6.73
CA LEU A 382 2.80 5.97 -5.83
C LEU A 382 3.51 4.61 -5.64
N TYR A 383 4.11 4.07 -6.71
CA TYR A 383 4.72 2.74 -6.67
C TYR A 383 5.80 2.64 -5.60
N CYS A 384 5.74 1.62 -4.77
CA CYS A 384 6.60 1.45 -3.60
C CYS A 384 6.38 2.50 -2.48
N GLY A 385 5.33 3.30 -2.60
CA GLY A 385 4.79 4.12 -1.52
C GLY A 385 3.92 3.31 -0.57
N SER A 386 2.94 3.95 0.05
CA SER A 386 2.06 3.33 1.05
C SER A 386 0.65 3.95 1.03
N LEU A 387 -0.39 3.13 1.07
CA LEU A 387 -1.70 3.56 1.53
C LEU A 387 -1.76 3.38 3.05
N VAL A 388 -2.29 4.37 3.74
CA VAL A 388 -2.24 4.44 5.21
C VAL A 388 -3.57 4.90 5.78
N TYR A 389 -4.04 4.29 6.85
CA TYR A 389 -4.92 4.96 7.79
C TYR A 389 -4.23 5.12 9.16
N LEU A 390 -4.52 6.21 9.84
CA LEU A 390 -4.11 6.51 11.20
C LEU A 390 -5.28 7.17 11.93
N ASP A 391 -5.77 6.53 12.97
CA ASP A 391 -6.90 7.07 13.74
C ASP A 391 -6.46 7.89 14.96
N VAL A 392 -7.43 8.59 15.57
CA VAL A 392 -7.21 9.44 16.75
C VAL A 392 -6.75 8.69 18.00
N ARG A 393 -6.78 7.36 18.02
CA ARG A 393 -6.30 6.49 19.11
C ARG A 393 -4.86 6.07 18.91
N GLY A 394 -4.27 6.36 17.73
CA GLY A 394 -2.95 5.87 17.34
C GLY A 394 -2.96 4.46 16.72
N GLU A 395 -4.14 3.89 16.43
CA GLU A 395 -4.27 2.68 15.62
C GLU A 395 -3.93 2.99 14.16
N MET A 396 -3.09 2.21 13.54
CA MET A 396 -2.59 2.42 12.17
C MET A 396 -2.42 1.10 11.45
N ASP A 397 -2.79 1.05 10.17
CA ASP A 397 -2.33 0.03 9.24
C ASP A 397 -1.94 0.66 7.91
N SER A 398 -0.99 0.05 7.22
CA SER A 398 -0.43 0.59 5.99
C SER A 398 0.08 -0.52 5.07
N SER A 399 -0.01 -0.30 3.77
CA SER A 399 0.45 -1.23 2.74
C SER A 399 1.76 -0.75 2.10
N ILE A 400 2.49 -1.67 1.46
CA ILE A 400 3.48 -1.31 0.45
C ILE A 400 2.74 -1.20 -0.89
N ALA A 401 2.74 -0.03 -1.54
CA ALA A 401 2.01 0.18 -2.79
C ALA A 401 2.71 -0.48 -4.00
N ILE A 402 2.78 -1.80 -3.99
CA ILE A 402 3.14 -2.64 -5.14
C ILE A 402 1.89 -3.20 -5.80
N ARG A 403 1.97 -3.67 -7.06
CA ARG A 403 0.79 -4.01 -7.87
C ARG A 403 -0.22 -2.87 -7.85
N SER A 404 0.29 -1.67 -7.94
CA SER A 404 -0.49 -0.44 -7.87
C SER A 404 -0.44 0.30 -9.19
N LEU A 405 -1.54 0.98 -9.48
CA LEU A 405 -1.70 1.78 -10.69
C LEU A 405 -2.06 3.22 -10.30
N LEU A 406 -1.63 4.14 -11.12
CA LEU A 406 -2.06 5.54 -11.09
C LEU A 406 -2.79 5.86 -12.38
N VAL A 407 -4.02 6.34 -12.26
CA VAL A 407 -4.74 6.95 -13.39
C VAL A 407 -4.71 8.45 -13.19
N LYS A 408 -4.12 9.18 -14.13
CA LYS A 408 -3.99 10.64 -14.07
C LYS A 408 -3.77 11.21 -15.47
N ASP A 409 -4.37 12.35 -15.75
CA ASP A 409 -4.19 13.09 -17.01
C ASP A 409 -4.40 12.23 -18.28
N GLY A 410 -5.42 11.35 -18.25
CA GLY A 410 -5.73 10.44 -19.36
C GLY A 410 -4.70 9.33 -19.60
N GLN A 411 -3.83 9.05 -18.62
CA GLN A 411 -2.86 7.97 -18.66
C GLN A 411 -3.10 7.00 -17.50
N VAL A 412 -2.87 5.73 -17.73
CA VAL A 412 -2.72 4.73 -16.68
C VAL A 412 -1.28 4.25 -16.63
N CYS A 413 -0.69 4.28 -15.44
CA CYS A 413 0.67 3.82 -15.17
C CYS A 413 0.66 2.69 -14.15
N CYS A 414 1.52 1.67 -14.35
CA CYS A 414 1.86 0.68 -13.33
C CYS A 414 3.34 0.33 -13.41
N TRP A 415 3.87 -0.36 -12.40
CA TRP A 415 5.30 -0.65 -12.30
C TRP A 415 5.53 -2.11 -11.92
N GLY A 416 6.62 -2.67 -12.46
CA GLY A 416 7.14 -3.97 -12.09
C GLY A 416 8.65 -3.93 -11.88
N GLY A 417 9.13 -4.63 -10.87
CA GLY A 417 10.54 -4.65 -10.54
C GLY A 417 10.89 -5.77 -9.56
N GLY A 418 12.15 -5.88 -9.21
CA GLY A 418 12.69 -6.89 -8.31
C GLY A 418 13.97 -6.44 -7.61
N GLY A 419 14.38 -7.20 -6.60
CA GLY A 419 15.63 -6.99 -5.88
C GLY A 419 16.81 -7.53 -6.66
N ILE A 420 17.69 -6.67 -7.12
CA ILE A 420 18.90 -7.03 -7.85
C ILE A 420 20.03 -7.26 -6.86
N VAL A 421 20.67 -8.43 -6.96
CA VAL A 421 21.80 -8.90 -6.15
C VAL A 421 22.97 -9.30 -7.04
N ALA A 422 24.10 -9.66 -6.44
CA ALA A 422 25.34 -9.95 -7.17
C ALA A 422 25.22 -11.06 -8.23
N ASP A 423 24.41 -12.07 -7.98
CA ASP A 423 24.17 -13.22 -8.85
C ASP A 423 22.90 -13.11 -9.72
N SER A 424 22.27 -11.93 -9.77
CA SER A 424 21.11 -11.68 -10.63
C SER A 424 21.46 -11.79 -12.11
N GLU A 425 20.64 -12.52 -12.86
CA GLU A 425 20.71 -12.65 -14.31
C GLU A 425 19.72 -11.66 -14.95
N TRP A 426 20.19 -10.69 -15.74
CA TRP A 426 19.35 -9.59 -16.24
C TRP A 426 18.12 -10.05 -17.01
N GLN A 427 18.21 -11.18 -17.78
CA GLN A 427 17.06 -11.73 -18.49
C GLN A 427 15.97 -12.25 -17.54
N ALA A 428 16.41 -12.90 -16.45
CA ALA A 428 15.52 -13.43 -15.44
C ALA A 428 14.79 -12.27 -14.70
N GLU A 429 15.56 -11.24 -14.29
CA GLU A 429 15.01 -10.06 -13.61
C GLU A 429 14.06 -9.26 -14.52
N TYR A 430 14.42 -9.08 -15.80
CA TYR A 430 13.53 -8.46 -16.79
C TYR A 430 12.22 -9.24 -16.93
N GLN A 431 12.31 -10.57 -17.08
CA GLN A 431 11.13 -11.43 -17.19
C GLN A 431 10.30 -11.43 -15.90
N GLU A 432 10.93 -11.35 -14.73
CA GLU A 432 10.26 -11.25 -13.44
C GLU A 432 9.46 -9.93 -13.34
N SER A 433 10.06 -8.81 -13.76
CA SER A 433 9.37 -7.50 -13.77
C SER A 433 8.09 -7.52 -14.62
N LEU A 434 8.14 -8.17 -15.79
CA LEU A 434 6.97 -8.37 -16.66
C LEU A 434 5.93 -9.31 -16.02
N THR A 435 6.39 -10.39 -15.40
CA THR A 435 5.51 -11.40 -14.79
C THR A 435 4.72 -10.81 -13.63
N LYS A 436 5.34 -9.94 -12.83
CA LYS A 436 4.69 -9.28 -11.68
C LYS A 436 3.52 -8.38 -12.06
N VAL A 437 3.53 -7.80 -13.26
CA VAL A 437 2.46 -6.92 -13.73
C VAL A 437 1.53 -7.58 -14.75
N ARG A 438 1.86 -8.76 -15.23
CA ARG A 438 1.14 -9.43 -16.34
C ARG A 438 -0.37 -9.50 -16.14
N VAL A 439 -0.82 -9.92 -14.96
CA VAL A 439 -2.25 -10.00 -14.64
C VAL A 439 -2.93 -8.63 -14.75
N LEU A 440 -2.28 -7.58 -14.24
CA LEU A 440 -2.81 -6.22 -14.28
C LEU A 440 -2.93 -5.72 -15.72
N LEU A 441 -1.87 -5.91 -16.53
CA LEU A 441 -1.86 -5.47 -17.93
C LEU A 441 -2.92 -6.20 -18.74
N GLN A 442 -2.97 -7.53 -18.68
CA GLN A 442 -3.94 -8.35 -19.41
C GLN A 442 -5.39 -8.02 -19.01
N THR A 443 -5.63 -7.77 -17.73
CA THR A 443 -6.97 -7.38 -17.25
C THR A 443 -7.39 -6.03 -17.82
N LEU A 444 -6.50 -5.02 -17.81
CA LEU A 444 -6.79 -3.71 -18.40
C LEU A 444 -7.00 -3.79 -19.92
N GLU A 445 -6.22 -4.60 -20.63
CA GLU A 445 -6.31 -4.78 -22.08
C GLU A 445 -7.61 -5.50 -22.49
N SER A 446 -8.27 -6.18 -21.56
CA SER A 446 -9.55 -6.86 -21.80
C SER A 446 -10.78 -5.97 -21.57
N LEU A 447 -10.63 -4.74 -21.04
CA LEU A 447 -11.68 -3.75 -20.85
C LEU A 447 -11.91 -2.92 -22.11
#